data_b82782f45b472742bf676f4436ad0b43
#
_entry.id   b82782f45b472742bf676f4436ad0b43
#
_cell.length_a   1.000
_cell.length_b   1.000
_cell.length_c   1.000
_cell.angle_alpha   90.00
_cell.angle_beta   90.00
_cell.angle_gamma   90.00
#
_symmetry.space_group_name_H-M   'P 1'
#
loop_
_entity.id
_entity.type
_entity.pdbx_description
1 polymer ?
#
loop_
_entity_poly.entity_id
_entity_poly.type
_entity_poly.pdbx_seq_one_letter_code
_entity_poly.pdbx_strand_id
1 'polypeptide(L)'
;MSIAKLADLVTTLNGVQTKYNLDETDLRIINHIACNEMDGGINKSTVASSIKSMSVATVYNRLNKKLIPKKFIRETKSKDDARGRLLTSGSKSQDLFTYLGKL
;
A
#
# COMPACT_ATOMS: atom_id res chain seq x y z
N MET A 1 -19.02 13.65 -9.43
CA MET A 1 -19.10 13.24 -8.01
C MET A 1 -19.85 14.31 -7.24
N SER A 2 -20.82 13.93 -6.42
CA SER A 2 -21.56 14.88 -5.59
C SER A 2 -20.74 15.32 -4.39
N ILE A 3 -21.07 16.47 -3.81
CA ILE A 3 -20.44 16.98 -2.60
C ILE A 3 -20.63 16.00 -1.43
N ALA A 4 -21.84 15.43 -1.29
CA ALA A 4 -22.14 14.45 -0.25
C ALA A 4 -21.23 13.21 -0.37
N LYS A 5 -21.03 12.71 -1.58
CA LYS A 5 -20.16 11.54 -1.80
C LYS A 5 -18.70 11.86 -1.51
N LEU A 6 -18.25 13.06 -1.88
CA LEU A 6 -16.89 13.51 -1.54
C LEU A 6 -16.70 13.59 -0.02
N ALA A 7 -17.67 14.14 0.70
CA ALA A 7 -17.62 14.21 2.17
C ALA A 7 -17.56 12.81 2.80
N ASP A 8 -18.33 11.86 2.28
CA ASP A 8 -18.31 10.47 2.74
C ASP A 8 -16.94 9.82 2.53
N LEU A 9 -16.33 10.06 1.36
CA LEU A 9 -14.99 9.54 1.07
C LEU A 9 -13.94 10.11 2.03
N VAL A 10 -13.98 11.42 2.30
CA VAL A 10 -13.05 12.06 3.24
C VAL A 10 -13.24 11.49 4.64
N THR A 11 -14.48 11.35 5.11
CA THR A 11 -14.79 10.77 6.41
C THR A 11 -14.27 9.35 6.52
N THR A 12 -14.46 8.54 5.48
CA THR A 12 -13.98 7.16 5.45
C THR A 12 -12.46 7.09 5.46
N LEU A 13 -11.77 7.93 4.69
CA LEU A 13 -10.32 7.98 4.69
C LEU A 13 -9.78 8.36 6.06
N ASN A 14 -10.40 9.34 6.73
CA ASN A 14 -10.04 9.71 8.10
C ASN A 14 -10.22 8.54 9.08
N GLY A 15 -11.32 7.80 8.94
CA GLY A 15 -11.58 6.60 9.74
C GLY A 15 -10.56 5.51 9.51
N VAL A 16 -10.16 5.30 8.26
CA VAL A 16 -9.11 4.34 7.89
C VAL A 16 -7.77 4.73 8.52
N GLN A 17 -7.39 5.99 8.41
CA GLN A 17 -6.14 6.48 8.99
C GLN A 17 -6.09 6.24 10.50
N THR A 18 -7.20 6.49 11.19
CA THR A 18 -7.30 6.29 12.63
C THR A 18 -7.33 4.81 13.01
N LYS A 19 -8.20 4.04 12.36
CA LYS A 19 -8.41 2.62 12.68
C LYS A 19 -7.16 1.76 12.42
N TYR A 20 -6.48 2.02 11.31
CA TYR A 20 -5.31 1.22 10.90
C TYR A 20 -3.98 1.89 11.21
N ASN A 21 -4.00 3.09 11.77
CA ASN A 21 -2.80 3.89 12.06
C ASN A 21 -1.95 4.10 10.79
N LEU A 22 -2.60 4.50 9.72
CA LEU A 22 -1.97 4.78 8.42
C LEU A 22 -2.06 6.26 8.11
N ASP A 23 -0.99 6.83 7.58
CA ASP A 23 -1.01 8.19 7.05
C ASP A 23 -1.17 8.19 5.53
N GLU A 24 -1.22 9.37 4.93
CA GLU A 24 -1.38 9.51 3.48
C GLU A 24 -0.24 8.83 2.72
N THR A 25 0.98 8.92 3.22
CA THR A 25 2.16 8.28 2.62
C THR A 25 1.97 6.76 2.56
N ASP A 26 1.52 6.16 3.67
CA ASP A 26 1.25 4.73 3.73
C ASP A 26 0.18 4.31 2.73
N LEU A 27 -0.91 5.09 2.65
CA LEU A 27 -2.01 4.79 1.74
C LEU A 27 -1.58 4.88 0.27
N ARG A 28 -0.72 5.83 -0.07
CA ARG A 28 -0.18 5.94 -1.44
C ARG A 28 0.65 4.73 -1.83
N ILE A 29 1.48 4.23 -0.92
CA ILE A 29 2.30 3.04 -1.17
C ILE A 29 1.41 1.81 -1.33
N ILE A 30 0.46 1.59 -0.42
CA ILE A 30 -0.47 0.46 -0.46
C ILE A 30 -1.27 0.49 -1.77
N ASN A 31 -1.80 1.65 -2.13
CA ASN A 31 -2.58 1.80 -3.35
C ASN A 31 -1.74 1.52 -4.61
N HIS A 32 -0.52 2.03 -4.65
CA HIS A 32 0.38 1.82 -5.79
C HIS A 32 0.63 0.32 -6.01
N ILE A 33 0.89 -0.42 -4.95
CA ILE A 33 1.14 -1.86 -5.03
C ILE A 33 -0.15 -2.58 -5.46
N ALA A 34 -1.28 -2.27 -4.85
CA ALA A 34 -2.55 -2.92 -5.19
C ALA A 34 -2.95 -2.71 -6.65
N CYS A 35 -2.68 -1.52 -7.21
CA CYS A 35 -3.04 -1.20 -8.59
C CYS A 35 -2.06 -1.77 -9.61
N ASN A 36 -0.84 -2.12 -9.22
CA ASN A 36 0.22 -2.52 -10.14
C ASN A 36 0.75 -3.92 -9.89
N GLU A 37 0.31 -4.61 -8.83
CA GLU A 37 0.74 -5.97 -8.59
C GLU A 37 0.22 -6.91 -9.68
N MET A 38 1.08 -7.85 -10.08
CA MET A 38 0.75 -8.89 -11.04
C MET A 38 0.92 -10.24 -10.35
N ASP A 39 0.61 -11.34 -11.05
CA ASP A 39 0.88 -12.68 -10.53
C ASP A 39 2.34 -12.78 -10.11
N GLY A 40 2.57 -13.07 -8.84
CA GLY A 40 3.92 -13.11 -8.27
C GLY A 40 4.39 -11.80 -7.65
N GLY A 41 3.67 -10.70 -7.84
CA GLY A 41 3.95 -9.42 -7.20
C GLY A 41 4.73 -8.43 -8.05
N ILE A 42 5.02 -7.26 -7.48
CA ILE A 42 5.77 -6.18 -8.11
C ILE A 42 7.13 -6.03 -7.43
N ASN A 43 8.18 -5.78 -8.21
CA ASN A 43 9.53 -5.63 -7.71
C ASN A 43 9.63 -4.44 -6.73
N LYS A 44 10.24 -4.68 -5.57
CA LYS A 44 10.36 -3.67 -4.51
C LYS A 44 11.10 -2.41 -4.94
N SER A 45 12.19 -2.56 -5.68
CA SER A 45 12.95 -1.41 -6.18
C SER A 45 12.15 -0.61 -7.21
N THR A 46 11.34 -1.27 -8.01
CA THR A 46 10.44 -0.62 -8.96
C THR A 46 9.38 0.21 -8.23
N VAL A 47 8.79 -0.33 -7.17
CA VAL A 47 7.84 0.42 -6.33
C VAL A 47 8.50 1.67 -5.77
N ALA A 48 9.68 1.51 -5.19
CA ALA A 48 10.39 2.62 -4.56
C ALA A 48 10.71 3.76 -5.54
N SER A 49 11.05 3.43 -6.79
CA SER A 49 11.39 4.42 -7.81
C SER A 49 10.19 4.98 -8.57
N SER A 50 9.04 4.30 -8.51
CA SER A 50 7.84 4.68 -9.29
C SER A 50 6.96 5.71 -8.60
N ILE A 51 7.03 5.83 -7.29
CA ILE A 51 6.21 6.79 -6.55
C ILE A 51 6.94 8.13 -6.49
N LYS A 52 6.67 8.98 -7.49
CA LYS A 52 7.40 10.24 -7.69
C LYS A 52 7.16 11.29 -6.62
N SER A 53 6.08 11.17 -5.85
CA SER A 53 5.73 12.14 -4.80
C SER A 53 6.55 11.98 -3.52
N MET A 54 7.39 10.96 -3.43
CA MET A 54 8.22 10.72 -2.25
C MET A 54 9.58 10.14 -2.65
N SER A 55 10.57 10.30 -1.77
CA SER A 55 11.91 9.78 -2.04
C SER A 55 11.95 8.26 -1.96
N VAL A 56 12.91 7.66 -2.65
CA VAL A 56 13.16 6.21 -2.59
C VAL A 56 13.40 5.76 -1.15
N ALA A 57 14.19 6.53 -0.40
CA ALA A 57 14.49 6.24 1.00
C ALA A 57 13.23 6.22 1.87
N THR A 58 12.29 7.16 1.64
CA THR A 58 11.02 7.21 2.34
C THR A 58 10.19 5.95 2.08
N VAL A 59 10.10 5.53 0.82
CA VAL A 59 9.33 4.33 0.46
C VAL A 59 9.93 3.09 1.13
N TYR A 60 11.23 2.88 1.05
CA TYR A 60 11.89 1.76 1.71
C TYR A 60 11.69 1.78 3.22
N ASN A 61 11.79 2.95 3.84
CA ASN A 61 11.58 3.10 5.28
C ASN A 61 10.19 2.65 5.69
N ARG A 62 9.15 3.15 5.00
CA ARG A 62 7.76 2.80 5.30
C ARG A 62 7.47 1.34 5.06
N LEU A 63 7.98 0.76 3.97
CA LEU A 63 7.82 -0.65 3.68
C LEU A 63 8.46 -1.52 4.77
N ASN A 64 9.73 -1.28 5.08
CA ASN A 64 10.50 -2.15 5.96
C ASN A 64 10.13 -2.02 7.43
N LYS A 65 9.78 -0.82 7.89
CA LYS A 65 9.50 -0.56 9.31
C LYS A 65 8.05 -0.64 9.70
N LYS A 66 7.15 -0.51 8.75
CA LYS A 66 5.72 -0.42 9.06
C LYS A 66 4.85 -1.36 8.23
N LEU A 67 4.85 -1.21 6.91
CA LEU A 67 3.87 -1.87 6.05
C LEU A 67 4.08 -3.38 5.96
N ILE A 68 5.31 -3.84 5.85
CA ILE A 68 5.61 -5.27 5.80
C ILE A 68 5.44 -5.92 7.19
N PRO A 69 6.02 -5.40 8.28
CA PRO A 69 5.83 -5.98 9.60
C PRO A 69 4.37 -6.04 10.06
N LYS A 70 3.56 -5.04 9.69
CA LYS A 70 2.14 -4.99 10.06
C LYS A 70 1.23 -5.71 9.07
N LYS A 71 1.79 -6.39 8.07
CA LYS A 71 1.07 -7.25 7.10
C LYS A 71 0.15 -6.50 6.14
N PHE A 72 0.38 -5.22 5.91
CA PHE A 72 -0.28 -4.49 4.83
C PHE A 72 0.32 -4.86 3.48
N ILE A 73 1.62 -5.15 3.45
CA ILE A 73 2.35 -5.56 2.26
C ILE A 73 3.08 -6.87 2.58
N ARG A 74 3.04 -7.81 1.65
CA ARG A 74 3.75 -9.08 1.73
C ARG A 74 4.99 -9.01 0.85
N GLU A 75 6.14 -9.38 1.42
CA GLU A 75 7.40 -9.46 0.69
C GLU A 75 7.80 -10.91 0.49
N THR A 76 8.16 -11.27 -0.75
CA THR A 76 8.66 -12.60 -1.08
C THR A 76 9.92 -12.48 -1.94
N LYS A 77 10.73 -13.54 -1.97
CA LYS A 77 11.89 -13.59 -2.87
C LYS A 77 11.44 -13.83 -4.29
N SER A 78 12.10 -13.15 -5.24
CA SER A 78 11.95 -13.46 -6.66
C SER A 78 12.54 -14.85 -6.95
N LYS A 79 11.83 -15.63 -7.76
CA LYS A 79 12.32 -16.94 -8.21
C LYS A 79 13.45 -16.82 -9.24
N ASP A 80 13.45 -15.72 -9.98
CA ASP A 80 14.38 -15.49 -11.10
C ASP A 80 15.63 -14.73 -10.69
N ASP A 81 15.59 -14.04 -9.54
CA ASP A 81 16.68 -13.23 -9.02
C ASP A 81 16.76 -13.41 -7.50
N ALA A 82 17.82 -14.03 -7.03
CA ALA A 82 18.05 -14.26 -5.59
C ALA A 82 18.12 -12.97 -4.77
N ARG A 83 18.43 -11.83 -5.40
CA ARG A 83 18.48 -10.51 -4.77
C ARG A 83 17.17 -9.75 -4.88
N GLY A 84 16.28 -10.20 -5.77
CA GLY A 84 15.01 -9.55 -6.02
C GLY A 84 14.01 -9.81 -4.89
N ARG A 85 13.24 -8.77 -4.57
CA ARG A 85 12.12 -8.86 -3.64
C ARG A 85 10.85 -8.46 -4.36
N LEU A 86 9.80 -9.24 -4.19
CA LEU A 86 8.49 -9.00 -4.77
C LEU A 86 7.51 -8.59 -3.70
N LEU A 87 6.65 -7.64 -4.00
CA LEU A 87 5.64 -7.12 -3.09
C LEU A 87 4.24 -7.42 -3.62
N THR A 88 3.37 -7.86 -2.73
CA THR A 88 1.94 -8.04 -3.00
C THR A 88 1.14 -7.45 -1.85
N SER A 89 -0.15 -7.25 -2.06
CA SER A 89 -1.06 -6.81 -1.00
C SER A 89 -1.14 -7.88 0.08
N GLY A 90 -0.89 -7.48 1.31
CA GLY A 90 -0.98 -8.38 2.47
C GLY A 90 -2.41 -8.53 2.98
N SER A 91 -2.59 -9.39 3.99
CA SER A 91 -3.91 -9.67 4.57
C SER A 91 -4.59 -8.42 5.14
N LYS A 92 -3.83 -7.51 5.75
CA LYS A 92 -4.37 -6.26 6.29
C LYS A 92 -4.86 -5.32 5.21
N SER A 93 -4.20 -5.29 4.05
CA SER A 93 -4.68 -4.48 2.91
C SER A 93 -5.99 -5.02 2.35
N GLN A 94 -6.18 -6.33 2.34
CA GLN A 94 -7.46 -6.92 1.92
C GLN A 94 -8.58 -6.48 2.85
N ASP A 95 -8.35 -6.48 4.16
CA ASP A 95 -9.33 -5.98 5.14
C ASP A 95 -9.64 -4.49 4.90
N LEU A 96 -8.61 -3.69 4.63
CA LEU A 96 -8.74 -2.28 4.32
C LEU A 96 -9.61 -2.05 3.07
N PHE A 97 -9.34 -2.77 1.98
CA PHE A 97 -10.10 -2.63 0.75
C PHE A 97 -11.55 -3.10 0.91
N THR A 98 -11.78 -4.16 1.70
CA THR A 98 -13.12 -4.61 2.05
C THR A 98 -13.87 -3.52 2.81
N TYR A 99 -13.23 -2.87 3.76
CA TYR A 99 -13.81 -1.76 4.52
C TYR A 99 -14.18 -0.59 3.61
N LEU A 100 -13.27 -0.21 2.69
CA LEU A 100 -13.52 0.86 1.73
C LEU A 100 -14.63 0.50 0.73
N GLY A 101 -14.73 -0.76 0.36
CA GLY A 101 -15.75 -1.24 -0.57
C GLY A 101 -17.17 -1.19 -0.03
N LYS A 102 -17.34 -0.99 1.27
CA LYS A 102 -18.67 -0.84 1.90
C LYS A 102 -19.26 0.57 1.74
N LEU A 103 -18.54 1.45 1.11
CA LEU A 103 -19.05 2.77 0.73
C LEU A 103 -20.00 2.67 -0.49
#